data_5266de5098ad0bc781c2d81c11459c02
#
_entry.id   5266de5098ad0bc781c2d81c11459c02
#
_cell.length_a   1.000
_cell.length_b   1.000
_cell.length_c   1.000
_cell.angle_alpha   90.00
_cell.angle_beta   90.00
_cell.angle_gamma   90.00
#
_symmetry.space_group_name_H-M   'P 1'
#
loop_
_entity.id
_entity.type
_entity.pdbx_description
1 polymer ?
#
loop_
_entity_poly.entity_id
_entity_poly.type
_entity_poly.pdbx_seq_one_letter_code
_entity_poly.pdbx_strand_id
1 'polypeptide(L)'
;MNAFADARTYSMEVLIEIFQLLRGMSFVLNTAVPWIENGPFAAIIRPSNGKELNKPSALLSSFLIEIQAASYPSPSESAESQASRIKAAEQLRQALQYSIDTSGHPALRAAMTWPTTLDADFLEMLKQGSDPKVLEIMKLYCRLLEYASSEWWFVTGWRGISSRI
;
A
#
# COMPACT_ATOMS: atom_id res chain seq x y z
N MET A 1 32.77 15.75 -7.51
CA MET A 1 32.55 14.99 -6.25
C MET A 1 31.07 14.68 -6.14
N ASN A 2 30.65 13.48 -6.61
CA ASN A 2 29.25 13.04 -6.58
C ASN A 2 29.05 12.08 -5.39
N ALA A 3 28.76 12.63 -4.21
CA ALA A 3 28.63 11.87 -2.96
C ALA A 3 27.17 11.52 -2.59
N PHE A 4 26.23 11.50 -3.57
CA PHE A 4 24.81 11.22 -3.31
C PHE A 4 24.22 10.09 -4.16
N ALA A 5 25.05 9.18 -4.65
CA ALA A 5 24.58 8.01 -5.37
C ALA A 5 24.84 6.71 -4.61
N ASP A 6 24.68 6.71 -3.29
CA ASP A 6 24.36 5.47 -2.59
C ASP A 6 22.89 5.16 -2.89
N ALA A 7 22.67 4.46 -3.99
CA ALA A 7 21.40 3.82 -4.29
C ALA A 7 21.19 2.76 -3.19
N ARG A 8 20.63 3.18 -2.05
CA ARG A 8 20.14 2.25 -1.02
C ARG A 8 19.23 1.28 -1.74
N THR A 9 19.68 0.07 -1.90
CA THR A 9 18.93 -1.02 -2.49
C THR A 9 17.82 -1.31 -1.50
N TYR A 10 16.61 -0.83 -1.78
CA TYR A 10 15.44 -1.14 -0.96
C TYR A 10 15.18 -2.63 -1.07
N SER A 11 15.27 -3.32 0.05
CA SER A 11 14.99 -4.76 0.18
C SER A 11 13.60 -4.97 0.79
N MET A 12 13.17 -6.23 0.85
CA MET A 12 11.93 -6.61 1.52
C MET A 12 11.96 -6.22 3.00
N GLU A 13 13.11 -6.38 3.67
CA GLU A 13 13.28 -6.04 5.09
C GLU A 13 13.03 -4.55 5.32
N VAL A 14 13.61 -3.68 4.49
CA VAL A 14 13.39 -2.22 4.57
C VAL A 14 11.92 -1.87 4.35
N LEU A 15 11.25 -2.57 3.44
CA LEU A 15 9.82 -2.33 3.19
C LEU A 15 8.97 -2.73 4.41
N ILE A 16 9.28 -3.84 5.05
CA ILE A 16 8.61 -4.29 6.28
C ILE A 16 8.83 -3.29 7.42
N GLU A 17 10.06 -2.79 7.59
CA GLU A 17 10.36 -1.75 8.58
C GLU A 17 9.53 -0.48 8.34
N ILE A 18 9.41 -0.05 7.08
CA ILE A 18 8.55 1.09 6.71
C ILE A 18 7.08 0.81 7.01
N PHE A 19 6.59 -0.41 6.77
CA PHE A 19 5.22 -0.76 7.12
C PHE A 19 4.98 -0.66 8.63
N GLN A 20 5.92 -1.13 9.45
CA GLN A 20 5.83 -1.00 10.91
C GLN A 20 5.83 0.47 11.35
N LEU A 21 6.68 1.30 10.73
CA LEU A 21 6.72 2.73 10.99
C LEU A 21 5.39 3.42 10.61
N LEU A 22 4.87 3.15 9.42
CA LEU A 22 3.59 3.70 8.94
C LEU A 22 2.43 3.31 9.86
N ARG A 23 2.39 2.07 10.34
CA ARG A 23 1.39 1.62 11.33
C ARG A 23 1.50 2.39 12.64
N GLY A 24 2.72 2.56 13.16
CA GLY A 24 2.96 3.37 14.36
C GLY A 24 2.52 4.82 14.19
N MET A 25 2.87 5.43 13.08
CA MET A 25 2.44 6.79 12.75
C MET A 25 0.91 6.89 12.61
N SER A 26 0.28 5.93 11.95
CA SER A 26 -1.19 5.90 11.80
C SER A 26 -1.89 5.82 13.15
N PHE A 27 -1.38 5.01 14.09
CA PHE A 27 -1.91 4.92 15.44
C PHE A 27 -1.86 6.27 16.16
N VAL A 28 -0.72 6.97 16.11
CA VAL A 28 -0.57 8.30 16.71
C VAL A 28 -1.50 9.33 16.05
N LEU A 29 -1.55 9.34 14.72
CA LEU A 29 -2.39 10.27 13.97
C LEU A 29 -3.88 10.04 14.26
N ASN A 30 -4.34 8.78 14.28
CA ASN A 30 -5.74 8.47 14.59
C ASN A 30 -6.15 8.94 15.98
N THR A 31 -5.24 8.92 16.96
CA THR A 31 -5.48 9.47 18.30
C THR A 31 -5.59 10.99 18.25
N ALA A 32 -4.87 11.67 17.35
CA ALA A 32 -4.85 13.11 17.22
C ALA A 32 -5.96 13.67 16.30
N VAL A 33 -6.53 12.85 15.42
CA VAL A 33 -7.56 13.27 14.42
C VAL A 33 -8.70 14.08 15.05
N PRO A 34 -9.35 13.68 16.16
CA PRO A 34 -10.44 14.46 16.76
C PRO A 34 -10.02 15.88 17.18
N TRP A 35 -8.78 16.05 17.61
CA TRP A 35 -8.22 17.34 18.00
C TRP A 35 -7.91 18.22 16.78
N ILE A 36 -7.42 17.59 15.68
CA ILE A 36 -7.09 18.29 14.45
C ILE A 36 -8.35 18.70 13.69
N GLU A 37 -9.37 17.83 13.65
CA GLU A 37 -10.65 18.12 12.97
C GLU A 37 -11.43 19.28 13.62
N ASN A 38 -11.25 19.47 14.91
CA ASN A 38 -11.86 20.58 15.66
C ASN A 38 -10.92 21.79 15.84
N GLY A 39 -9.70 21.72 15.32
CA GLY A 39 -8.67 22.74 15.44
C GLY A 39 -8.51 23.61 14.19
N PRO A 40 -7.57 24.57 14.24
CA PRO A 40 -7.29 25.48 13.11
C PRO A 40 -6.77 24.75 11.86
N PHE A 41 -6.33 23.51 11.98
CA PHE A 41 -5.82 22.68 10.89
C PHE A 41 -6.88 21.76 10.25
N ALA A 42 -8.13 21.88 10.65
CA ALA A 42 -9.25 21.08 10.12
C ALA A 42 -9.34 21.09 8.58
N ALA A 43 -9.04 22.22 7.97
CA ALA A 43 -9.08 22.39 6.52
C ALA A 43 -8.04 21.52 5.77
N ILE A 44 -6.96 21.10 6.44
CA ILE A 44 -5.90 20.26 5.84
C ILE A 44 -6.35 18.81 5.73
N ILE A 45 -7.14 18.33 6.69
CA ILE A 45 -7.57 16.93 6.78
C ILE A 45 -8.88 16.69 6.04
N ARG A 46 -9.72 17.71 5.91
CA ARG A 46 -11.00 17.57 5.20
C ARG A 46 -10.74 17.23 3.73
N PRO A 47 -11.31 16.14 3.22
CA PRO A 47 -11.23 15.86 1.80
C PRO A 47 -11.76 17.05 1.02
N SER A 48 -11.06 17.47 -0.01
CA SER A 48 -11.52 18.54 -0.90
C SER A 48 -12.78 18.06 -1.63
N ASN A 49 -13.94 18.47 -1.14
CA ASN A 49 -15.20 18.22 -1.82
C ASN A 49 -15.18 18.95 -3.18
N GLY A 50 -15.24 18.23 -4.27
CA GLY A 50 -15.68 18.82 -5.53
C GLY A 50 -14.69 18.90 -6.69
N LYS A 51 -13.63 18.11 -6.75
CA LYS A 51 -12.95 17.89 -8.03
C LYS A 51 -13.60 16.71 -8.75
N GLU A 52 -13.91 16.91 -10.03
CA GLU A 52 -14.32 15.84 -10.94
C GLU A 52 -13.38 14.65 -10.73
N LEU A 53 -13.96 13.55 -10.24
CA LEU A 53 -13.23 12.30 -10.07
C LEU A 53 -12.79 11.87 -11.46
N ASN A 54 -11.50 11.93 -11.72
CA ASN A 54 -10.94 11.44 -12.96
C ASN A 54 -11.35 9.97 -13.10
N LYS A 55 -11.83 9.59 -14.30
CA LYS A 55 -12.06 8.16 -14.60
C LYS A 55 -10.78 7.40 -14.26
N PRO A 56 -10.88 6.29 -13.53
CA PRO A 56 -9.71 5.50 -13.20
C PRO A 56 -8.96 5.14 -14.47
N SER A 57 -7.64 5.24 -14.46
CA SER A 57 -6.86 4.80 -15.61
C SER A 57 -7.11 3.31 -15.85
N ALA A 58 -7.07 2.86 -17.09
CA ALA A 58 -7.24 1.45 -17.44
C ALA A 58 -6.29 0.54 -16.64
N LEU A 59 -5.11 1.07 -16.30
CA LEU A 59 -4.10 0.39 -15.52
C LEU A 59 -4.53 0.18 -14.07
N LEU A 60 -5.15 1.17 -13.42
CA LEU A 60 -5.68 1.03 -12.06
C LEU A 60 -6.85 0.05 -12.01
N SER A 61 -7.69 0.02 -13.05
CA SER A 61 -8.76 -0.97 -13.19
C SER A 61 -8.20 -2.39 -13.34
N SER A 62 -7.11 -2.57 -14.09
CA SER A 62 -6.40 -3.85 -14.20
C SER A 62 -5.85 -4.30 -12.85
N PHE A 63 -5.25 -3.41 -12.06
CA PHE A 63 -4.78 -3.74 -10.71
C PHE A 63 -5.90 -4.26 -9.81
N LEU A 64 -7.08 -3.65 -9.84
CA LEU A 64 -8.23 -4.14 -9.05
C LEU A 64 -8.60 -5.60 -9.40
N ILE A 65 -8.58 -5.95 -10.69
CA ILE A 65 -8.87 -7.30 -11.16
C ILE A 65 -7.77 -8.28 -10.71
N GLU A 66 -6.50 -7.89 -10.84
CA GLU A 66 -5.36 -8.73 -10.44
C GLU A 66 -5.35 -8.98 -8.92
N ILE A 67 -5.61 -7.94 -8.10
CA ILE A 67 -5.71 -8.07 -6.65
C ILE A 67 -6.88 -8.99 -6.27
N GLN A 68 -8.02 -8.88 -6.94
CA GLN A 68 -9.14 -9.76 -6.71
C GLN A 68 -8.81 -11.23 -7.08
N ALA A 69 -8.08 -11.46 -8.16
CA ALA A 69 -7.62 -12.79 -8.53
C ALA A 69 -6.69 -13.39 -7.47
N ALA A 70 -5.79 -12.58 -6.88
CA ALA A 70 -4.89 -13.01 -5.81
C ALA A 70 -5.62 -13.33 -4.48
N SER A 71 -6.85 -12.87 -4.29
CA SER A 71 -7.65 -13.15 -3.08
C SER A 71 -8.35 -14.50 -3.12
N TYR A 72 -8.33 -15.25 -4.23
CA TYR A 72 -8.99 -16.56 -4.30
C TYR A 72 -8.31 -17.60 -3.40
N PRO A 73 -9.12 -18.47 -2.78
CA PRO A 73 -8.61 -19.57 -1.96
C PRO A 73 -7.66 -20.50 -2.74
N SER A 74 -6.64 -21.00 -2.07
CA SER A 74 -5.76 -22.04 -2.61
C SER A 74 -5.90 -23.33 -1.79
N PRO A 75 -6.13 -24.49 -2.43
CA PRO A 75 -6.34 -25.74 -1.69
C PRO A 75 -5.10 -26.27 -0.97
N SER A 76 -3.93 -25.69 -1.23
CA SER A 76 -2.65 -26.11 -0.64
C SER A 76 -2.22 -25.32 0.60
N GLU A 77 -2.98 -24.30 1.00
CA GLU A 77 -2.65 -23.44 2.16
C GLU A 77 -3.36 -23.90 3.43
N SER A 78 -2.74 -23.60 4.59
CA SER A 78 -3.45 -23.72 5.87
C SER A 78 -4.58 -22.68 5.95
N ALA A 79 -5.67 -23.01 6.64
CA ALA A 79 -6.83 -22.12 6.74
C ALA A 79 -6.48 -20.76 7.36
N GLU A 80 -5.55 -20.72 8.29
CA GLU A 80 -5.12 -19.50 9.00
C GLU A 80 -4.29 -18.58 8.09
N SER A 81 -3.27 -19.13 7.41
CA SER A 81 -2.47 -18.38 6.43
C SER A 81 -3.32 -17.85 5.29
N GLN A 82 -4.26 -18.66 4.80
CA GLN A 82 -5.21 -18.28 3.76
C GLN A 82 -6.09 -17.11 4.21
N ALA A 83 -6.64 -17.14 5.44
CA ALA A 83 -7.49 -16.08 5.95
C ALA A 83 -6.76 -14.74 6.05
N SER A 84 -5.54 -14.73 6.60
CA SER A 84 -4.72 -13.51 6.72
C SER A 84 -4.33 -12.97 5.34
N ARG A 85 -3.95 -13.83 4.41
CA ARG A 85 -3.60 -13.44 3.04
C ARG A 85 -4.80 -12.85 2.29
N ILE A 86 -5.96 -13.51 2.32
CA ILE A 86 -7.19 -13.03 1.67
C ILE A 86 -7.59 -11.68 2.24
N LYS A 87 -7.51 -11.53 3.55
CA LYS A 87 -7.77 -10.25 4.24
C LYS A 87 -6.84 -9.14 3.74
N ALA A 88 -5.54 -9.41 3.65
CA ALA A 88 -4.56 -8.42 3.17
C ALA A 88 -4.82 -8.01 1.70
N ALA A 89 -5.15 -8.98 0.83
CA ALA A 89 -5.51 -8.71 -0.57
C ALA A 89 -6.79 -7.85 -0.66
N GLU A 90 -7.82 -8.20 0.10
CA GLU A 90 -9.07 -7.44 0.11
C GLU A 90 -8.88 -6.03 0.65
N GLN A 91 -8.05 -5.84 1.68
CA GLN A 91 -7.68 -4.52 2.19
C GLN A 91 -6.94 -3.69 1.15
N LEU A 92 -6.05 -4.30 0.34
CA LEU A 92 -5.38 -3.60 -0.76
C LEU A 92 -6.38 -3.17 -1.83
N ARG A 93 -7.31 -4.07 -2.20
CA ARG A 93 -8.37 -3.77 -3.16
C ARG A 93 -9.26 -2.62 -2.68
N GLN A 94 -9.69 -2.65 -1.42
CA GLN A 94 -10.51 -1.60 -0.80
C GLN A 94 -9.77 -0.27 -0.72
N ALA A 95 -8.50 -0.28 -0.32
CA ALA A 95 -7.67 0.92 -0.27
C ALA A 95 -7.52 1.56 -1.66
N LEU A 96 -7.32 0.75 -2.70
CA LEU A 96 -7.21 1.24 -4.07
C LEU A 96 -8.55 1.76 -4.59
N GLN A 97 -9.65 1.02 -4.41
CA GLN A 97 -10.99 1.44 -4.82
C GLN A 97 -11.38 2.75 -4.15
N TYR A 98 -11.24 2.83 -2.82
CA TYR A 98 -11.53 4.05 -2.07
C TYR A 98 -10.68 5.24 -2.54
N SER A 99 -9.42 4.99 -2.86
CA SER A 99 -8.51 6.02 -3.36
C SER A 99 -8.89 6.51 -4.76
N ILE A 100 -9.36 5.63 -5.64
CA ILE A 100 -9.91 5.98 -6.96
C ILE A 100 -11.12 6.89 -6.80
N ASP A 101 -12.01 6.58 -5.86
CA ASP A 101 -13.27 7.29 -5.66
C ASP A 101 -13.09 8.64 -4.95
N THR A 102 -11.95 8.87 -4.27
CA THR A 102 -11.80 10.02 -3.36
C THR A 102 -10.52 10.84 -3.53
N SER A 103 -9.61 10.45 -4.42
CA SER A 103 -8.29 11.08 -4.53
C SER A 103 -7.90 11.40 -5.96
N GLY A 104 -7.26 12.54 -6.16
CA GLY A 104 -6.61 12.88 -7.43
C GLY A 104 -5.33 12.05 -7.69
N HIS A 105 -4.82 11.34 -6.67
CA HIS A 105 -3.61 10.51 -6.73
C HIS A 105 -3.88 9.13 -6.09
N PRO A 106 -4.71 8.30 -6.73
CA PRO A 106 -5.21 7.07 -6.12
C PRO A 106 -4.11 6.05 -5.81
N ALA A 107 -3.13 5.88 -6.69
CA ALA A 107 -2.05 4.92 -6.48
C ALA A 107 -1.19 5.27 -5.25
N LEU A 108 -0.79 6.53 -5.14
CA LEU A 108 -0.02 7.01 -3.99
C LEU A 108 -0.81 6.84 -2.69
N ARG A 109 -2.07 7.26 -2.68
CA ARG A 109 -2.92 7.16 -1.49
C ARG A 109 -3.11 5.71 -1.05
N ALA A 110 -3.43 4.81 -1.97
CA ALA A 110 -3.56 3.39 -1.68
C ALA A 110 -2.25 2.79 -1.16
N ALA A 111 -1.12 3.12 -1.78
CA ALA A 111 0.20 2.66 -1.36
C ALA A 111 0.58 3.15 0.07
N MET A 112 0.14 4.33 0.48
CA MET A 112 0.40 4.84 1.83
C MET A 112 -0.60 4.33 2.88
N THR A 113 -1.82 4.01 2.50
CA THR A 113 -2.86 3.58 3.46
C THR A 113 -2.87 2.08 3.69
N TRP A 114 -2.64 1.24 2.67
CA TRP A 114 -2.70 -0.21 2.83
C TRP A 114 -1.76 -0.75 3.92
N PRO A 115 -0.47 -0.34 4.02
CA PRO A 115 0.42 -0.86 5.07
C PRO A 115 -0.09 -0.62 6.49
N THR A 116 -0.92 0.41 6.69
CA THR A 116 -1.46 0.73 8.03
C THR A 116 -2.59 -0.22 8.45
N THR A 117 -3.16 -0.96 7.51
CA THR A 117 -4.28 -1.89 7.75
C THR A 117 -3.83 -3.33 7.94
N LEU A 118 -2.57 -3.66 7.60
CA LEU A 118 -2.04 -5.02 7.69
C LEU A 118 -2.02 -5.54 9.13
N ASP A 119 -2.36 -6.80 9.32
CA ASP A 119 -2.23 -7.46 10.62
C ASP A 119 -0.80 -7.97 10.88
N ALA A 120 -0.57 -8.42 12.10
CA ALA A 120 0.74 -8.92 12.52
C ALA A 120 1.07 -10.25 11.82
N ASP A 121 0.07 -11.10 11.58
CA ASP A 121 0.24 -12.43 11.02
C ASP A 121 0.69 -12.33 9.57
N PHE A 122 0.08 -11.43 8.77
CA PHE A 122 0.52 -11.17 7.40
C PHE A 122 1.96 -10.65 7.35
N LEU A 123 2.33 -9.73 8.24
CA LEU A 123 3.71 -9.22 8.31
C LEU A 123 4.71 -10.30 8.70
N GLU A 124 4.32 -11.24 9.56
CA GLU A 124 5.19 -12.37 9.93
C GLU A 124 5.36 -13.35 8.76
N MET A 125 4.28 -13.67 8.04
CA MET A 125 4.37 -14.49 6.81
C MET A 125 5.27 -13.81 5.76
N LEU A 126 5.19 -12.49 5.64
CA LEU A 126 6.01 -11.73 4.72
C LEU A 126 7.50 -11.77 5.11
N LYS A 127 7.83 -11.70 6.41
CA LYS A 127 9.21 -11.85 6.92
C LYS A 127 9.78 -13.23 6.65
N GLN A 128 8.96 -14.26 6.78
CA GLN A 128 9.37 -15.63 6.50
C GLN A 128 9.65 -15.84 5.01
N GLY A 129 8.99 -15.09 4.12
CA GLY A 129 9.26 -15.07 2.69
C GLY A 129 9.04 -16.41 1.96
N SER A 130 8.45 -17.39 2.62
CA SER A 130 8.33 -18.76 2.11
C SER A 130 7.03 -19.00 1.33
N ASP A 131 6.02 -18.15 1.50
CA ASP A 131 4.71 -18.32 0.86
C ASP A 131 4.63 -17.55 -0.47
N PRO A 132 4.58 -18.23 -1.62
CA PRO A 132 4.54 -17.60 -2.93
C PRO A 132 3.28 -16.75 -3.14
N LYS A 133 2.18 -17.06 -2.45
CA LYS A 133 0.92 -16.30 -2.53
C LYS A 133 0.98 -14.98 -1.77
N VAL A 134 1.66 -14.97 -0.64
CA VAL A 134 1.96 -13.73 0.10
C VAL A 134 2.85 -12.81 -0.74
N LEU A 135 3.87 -13.38 -1.37
CA LEU A 135 4.77 -12.65 -2.27
C LEU A 135 4.04 -12.13 -3.53
N GLU A 136 3.03 -12.84 -4.03
CA GLU A 136 2.19 -12.37 -5.14
C GLU A 136 1.46 -11.06 -4.79
N ILE A 137 0.84 -10.98 -3.61
CA ILE A 137 0.20 -9.74 -3.13
C ILE A 137 1.24 -8.62 -2.98
N MET A 138 2.40 -8.97 -2.43
CA MET A 138 3.48 -8.01 -2.26
C MET A 138 4.00 -7.47 -3.60
N LYS A 139 4.09 -8.30 -4.64
CA LYS A 139 4.42 -7.87 -6.01
C LYS A 139 3.38 -6.91 -6.57
N LEU A 140 2.10 -7.18 -6.36
CA LEU A 140 1.02 -6.28 -6.78
C LEU A 140 1.15 -4.91 -6.09
N TYR A 141 1.40 -4.90 -4.79
CA TYR A 141 1.65 -3.66 -4.06
C TYR A 141 2.88 -2.92 -4.58
N CYS A 142 4.00 -3.60 -4.81
CA CYS A 142 5.21 -2.98 -5.34
C CYS A 142 5.00 -2.39 -6.73
N ARG A 143 4.24 -3.05 -7.61
CA ARG A 143 3.86 -2.50 -8.92
C ARG A 143 2.98 -1.25 -8.77
N LEU A 144 2.07 -1.24 -7.79
CA LEU A 144 1.26 -0.05 -7.49
C LEU A 144 2.14 1.11 -7.00
N LEU A 145 3.13 0.81 -6.15
CA LEU A 145 4.10 1.78 -5.65
C LEU A 145 5.01 2.32 -6.78
N GLU A 146 5.42 1.45 -7.71
CA GLU A 146 6.16 1.85 -8.92
C GLU A 146 5.33 2.77 -9.81
N TYR A 147 4.04 2.48 -9.99
CA TYR A 147 3.13 3.36 -10.71
C TYR A 147 3.04 4.74 -10.03
N ALA A 148 2.85 4.78 -8.71
CA ALA A 148 2.86 6.03 -7.94
C ALA A 148 4.19 6.79 -8.07
N SER A 149 5.31 6.08 -8.23
CA SER A 149 6.63 6.68 -8.42
C SER A 149 6.81 7.39 -9.75
N SER A 150 5.96 7.10 -10.74
CA SER A 150 5.96 7.82 -12.02
C SER A 150 5.34 9.22 -11.88
N GLU A 151 4.49 9.42 -10.88
CA GLU A 151 3.79 10.67 -10.62
C GLU A 151 4.52 11.53 -9.57
N TRP A 152 5.26 10.91 -8.65
CA TRP A 152 5.83 11.57 -7.48
C TRP A 152 7.32 11.28 -7.28
N TRP A 153 8.14 12.31 -7.31
CA TRP A 153 9.61 12.23 -7.22
C TRP A 153 10.12 11.57 -5.93
N PHE A 154 9.44 11.78 -4.79
CA PHE A 154 9.90 11.26 -3.49
C PHE A 154 9.70 9.73 -3.33
N VAL A 155 8.90 9.10 -4.20
CA VAL A 155 8.76 7.64 -4.24
C VAL A 155 9.61 6.99 -5.36
N THR A 156 10.45 7.75 -6.06
CA THR A 156 11.26 7.22 -7.17
C THR A 156 12.29 6.17 -6.74
N GLY A 157 12.71 6.18 -5.48
CA GLY A 157 13.60 5.15 -4.92
C GLY A 157 13.04 3.73 -4.94
N TRP A 158 11.73 3.58 -5.13
CA TRP A 158 11.03 2.29 -5.17
C TRP A 158 10.92 1.69 -6.57
N ARG A 159 11.43 2.37 -7.60
CA ARG A 159 11.42 1.86 -8.97
C ARG A 159 12.21 0.55 -9.06
N GLY A 160 11.61 -0.45 -9.70
CA GLY A 160 12.22 -1.77 -9.90
C GLY A 160 12.21 -2.66 -8.67
N ILE A 161 11.48 -2.32 -7.59
CA ILE A 161 11.38 -3.19 -6.43
C ILE A 161 10.59 -4.47 -6.74
N SER A 162 9.57 -4.40 -7.60
CA SER A 162 8.74 -5.55 -7.97
C SER A 162 9.53 -6.67 -8.65
N SER A 163 10.62 -6.34 -9.33
CA SER A 163 11.49 -7.30 -10.00
C SER A 163 12.48 -7.99 -9.05
N ARG A 164 12.56 -7.54 -7.80
CA ARG A 164 13.48 -8.06 -6.77
C ARG A 164 12.79 -8.92 -5.71
N ILE A 165 11.49 -8.99 -5.75
CA ILE A 165 10.59 -9.79 -4.92
C ILE A 165 10.06 -10.97 -5.73
#